data_1e6123e0d62e4c8327db6adc103c3147
#
_entry.id   1e6123e0d62e4c8327db6adc103c3147
#
_cell.length_a   1.000
_cell.length_b   1.000
_cell.length_c   1.000
_cell.angle_alpha   90.00
_cell.angle_beta   90.00
_cell.angle_gamma   90.00
#
_symmetry.space_group_name_H-M   'P 1'
#
loop_
_entity.id
_entity.type
_entity.pdbx_description
1 polymer ?
#
loop_
_entity_poly.entity_id
_entity_poly.type
_entity_poly.pdbx_seq_one_letter_code
_entity_poly.pdbx_strand_id
1 'polypeptide(L)'
;MKIAILSCFYPYRGGISQFNACLYGELSKKHVVKAFNFKRQYPEFLFPGKTQYVTADDEAVPVESVSLLDTANPFTYASTLKEIKEWEPDVLIVRYWMSYFAPSLGYITRNMKKHCKVISILDNVIPHEPHFFDAPLTKYFLKGSTGSVTLCEAVSKDLLALKPDAKYTVIQHPLYSHFGQKKDRFEIEEKLGIEHGRKNILFFGLIRTYKGLDILLEAFGMLPDDYQLIVAGEPYGSFEKYQEIIDRLPGKDRIHLNLKYIKDSEVSDWFSAADLAVLPYRSATQSGISSVSYHFEVPMIVTDVGGLKETIGDRGTGLVAEEGTPECICKEITRYFSDPQIKESCIRNIRIEKERLSWKTFAVNLEKFIETL
;
A
#
# COMPACT_ATOMS: atom_id res chain seq x y z
N MET A 1 -8.92 25.94 6.68
CA MET A 1 -9.67 25.17 7.69
C MET A 1 -8.73 24.78 8.84
N LYS A 2 -9.28 24.58 10.03
CA LYS A 2 -8.63 23.92 11.17
C LYS A 2 -8.99 22.42 11.12
N ILE A 3 -8.03 21.56 10.87
CA ILE A 3 -8.24 20.12 10.67
C ILE A 3 -7.59 19.34 11.80
N ALA A 4 -8.38 18.64 12.62
CA ALA A 4 -7.88 17.70 13.60
C ALA A 4 -7.78 16.30 12.95
N ILE A 5 -6.66 15.60 13.15
CA ILE A 5 -6.51 14.20 12.73
C ILE A 5 -6.31 13.35 13.99
N LEU A 6 -7.27 12.48 14.29
CA LEU A 6 -7.18 11.52 15.39
C LEU A 6 -6.88 10.13 14.83
N SER A 7 -5.63 9.69 14.97
CA SER A 7 -5.19 8.37 14.52
C SER A 7 -3.84 8.01 15.15
N CYS A 8 -3.17 6.94 14.66
CA CYS A 8 -1.81 6.65 15.08
C CYS A 8 -0.79 7.43 14.26
N PHE A 9 0.18 8.01 14.97
CA PHE A 9 1.34 8.72 14.45
C PHE A 9 2.60 8.18 15.13
N TYR A 10 3.77 8.71 14.76
CA TYR A 10 4.99 8.44 15.51
C TYR A 10 4.74 8.58 17.02
N PRO A 11 5.23 7.66 17.89
CA PRO A 11 6.19 6.60 17.64
C PRO A 11 5.60 5.23 17.20
N TYR A 12 4.35 5.17 16.77
CA TYR A 12 3.76 3.94 16.25
C TYR A 12 4.29 3.64 14.85
N ARG A 13 4.59 2.36 14.58
CA ARG A 13 5.10 1.88 13.29
C ARG A 13 3.96 1.41 12.38
N GLY A 14 4.29 1.27 11.10
CA GLY A 14 3.45 0.61 10.09
C GLY A 14 2.71 1.56 9.16
N GLY A 15 2.06 0.96 8.16
CA GLY A 15 1.46 1.68 7.04
C GLY A 15 0.41 2.73 7.42
N ILE A 16 -0.34 2.51 8.52
CA ILE A 16 -1.35 3.49 8.97
C ILE A 16 -0.68 4.76 9.50
N SER A 17 0.35 4.62 10.34
CA SER A 17 1.11 5.77 10.87
C SER A 17 1.77 6.56 9.74
N GLN A 18 2.37 5.86 8.78
CA GLN A 18 3.00 6.48 7.61
C GLN A 18 1.99 7.20 6.71
N PHE A 19 0.84 6.58 6.44
CA PHE A 19 -0.25 7.23 5.70
C PHE A 19 -0.68 8.53 6.39
N ASN A 20 -0.89 8.48 7.71
CA ASN A 20 -1.33 9.65 8.47
C ASN A 20 -0.28 10.76 8.46
N ALA A 21 1.01 10.42 8.52
CA ALA A 21 2.10 11.39 8.42
C ALA A 21 2.15 12.06 7.04
N CYS A 22 2.00 11.30 5.96
CA CYS A 22 1.92 11.84 4.60
C CYS A 22 0.69 12.73 4.40
N LEU A 23 -0.48 12.30 4.87
CA LEU A 23 -1.72 13.09 4.79
C LEU A 23 -1.61 14.38 5.61
N TYR A 24 -1.06 14.30 6.83
CA TYR A 24 -0.78 15.46 7.67
C TYR A 24 0.12 16.46 6.94
N GLY A 25 1.24 16.00 6.39
CA GLY A 25 2.18 16.85 5.66
C GLY A 25 1.55 17.53 4.44
N GLU A 26 0.70 16.82 3.69
CA GLU A 26 0.04 17.39 2.52
C GLU A 26 -1.03 18.42 2.90
N LEU A 27 -1.89 18.11 3.87
CA LEU A 27 -2.93 19.04 4.34
C LEU A 27 -2.33 20.28 5.02
N SER A 28 -1.20 20.14 5.72
CA SER A 28 -0.51 21.25 6.38
C SER A 28 0.05 22.31 5.42
N LYS A 29 0.15 22.00 4.12
CA LYS A 29 0.55 23.01 3.11
C LYS A 29 -0.49 24.11 2.92
N LYS A 30 -1.77 23.85 3.24
CA LYS A 30 -2.88 24.76 3.01
C LYS A 30 -3.75 25.03 4.23
N HIS A 31 -3.66 24.20 5.26
CA HIS A 31 -4.56 24.21 6.41
C HIS A 31 -3.78 24.24 7.72
N VAL A 32 -4.44 24.67 8.80
CA VAL A 32 -3.91 24.49 10.16
C VAL A 32 -4.29 23.10 10.62
N VAL A 33 -3.32 22.21 10.73
CA VAL A 33 -3.54 20.79 11.06
C VAL A 33 -2.95 20.47 12.42
N LYS A 34 -3.70 19.73 13.26
CA LYS A 34 -3.21 19.21 14.54
C LYS A 34 -3.44 17.70 14.61
N ALA A 35 -2.39 16.98 14.94
CA ALA A 35 -2.41 15.53 15.12
C ALA A 35 -2.70 15.19 16.59
N PHE A 36 -3.71 14.32 16.80
CA PHE A 36 -4.03 13.68 18.06
C PHE A 36 -3.73 12.20 17.95
N ASN A 37 -2.95 11.67 18.88
CA ASN A 37 -2.38 10.34 18.83
C ASN A 37 -2.93 9.45 19.96
N PHE A 38 -2.74 8.16 19.77
CA PHE A 38 -2.93 7.22 20.86
C PHE A 38 -1.82 7.38 21.92
N LYS A 39 -2.20 7.35 23.19
CA LYS A 39 -1.29 7.08 24.31
C LYS A 39 -0.99 5.59 24.36
N ARG A 40 -2.02 4.77 24.10
CA ARG A 40 -1.92 3.32 23.93
C ARG A 40 -2.92 2.88 22.85
N GLN A 41 -2.38 2.31 21.79
CA GLN A 41 -3.17 1.83 20.65
C GLN A 41 -3.77 0.45 20.94
N TYR A 42 -2.93 -0.51 21.38
CA TYR A 42 -3.33 -1.84 21.81
C TYR A 42 -2.70 -2.18 23.16
N PRO A 43 -3.36 -2.98 24.00
CA PRO A 43 -2.68 -3.75 25.03
C PRO A 43 -1.61 -4.66 24.38
N GLU A 44 -0.45 -4.77 24.98
CA GLU A 44 0.68 -5.51 24.38
C GLU A 44 0.33 -6.95 24.01
N PHE A 45 -0.48 -7.63 24.85
CA PHE A 45 -0.90 -9.01 24.60
C PHE A 45 -1.87 -9.19 23.41
N LEU A 46 -2.48 -8.13 22.92
CA LEU A 46 -3.37 -8.15 21.73
C LEU A 46 -2.65 -7.79 20.44
N PHE A 47 -1.42 -7.31 20.53
CA PHE A 47 -0.67 -6.93 19.34
C PHE A 47 -0.04 -8.17 18.68
N PRO A 48 -0.31 -8.45 17.40
CA PRO A 48 0.14 -9.68 16.74
C PRO A 48 1.64 -9.69 16.36
N GLY A 49 2.34 -8.56 16.54
CA GLY A 49 3.76 -8.40 16.22
C GLY A 49 4.67 -8.32 17.43
N LYS A 50 5.99 -8.21 17.22
CA LYS A 50 6.99 -8.07 18.29
C LYS A 50 6.91 -6.73 19.02
N THR A 51 6.65 -5.63 18.28
CA THR A 51 6.48 -4.27 18.82
C THR A 51 5.59 -3.44 17.93
N GLN A 52 4.79 -2.57 18.53
CA GLN A 52 3.97 -1.59 17.82
C GLN A 52 4.69 -0.24 17.62
N TYR A 53 5.92 -0.12 18.12
CA TYR A 53 6.70 1.10 18.08
C TYR A 53 7.81 1.02 17.04
N VAL A 54 8.20 2.19 16.54
CA VAL A 54 9.32 2.38 15.62
C VAL A 54 10.62 1.85 16.24
N THR A 55 11.39 1.12 15.46
CA THR A 55 12.74 0.65 15.79
C THR A 55 13.78 1.47 15.02
N ALA A 56 15.06 1.28 15.31
CA ALA A 56 16.14 2.00 14.63
C ALA A 56 16.22 1.72 13.11
N ASP A 57 15.59 0.63 12.66
CA ASP A 57 15.55 0.21 11.25
C ASP A 57 14.32 0.73 10.49
N ASP A 58 13.36 1.38 11.18
CA ASP A 58 12.13 1.88 10.56
C ASP A 58 12.30 3.35 10.12
N GLU A 59 12.03 3.65 8.86
CA GLU A 59 11.97 5.02 8.33
C GLU A 59 10.59 5.65 8.61
N ALA A 60 10.33 6.03 9.86
CA ALA A 60 9.08 6.70 10.23
C ALA A 60 9.24 8.22 10.22
N VAL A 61 8.29 8.91 9.61
CA VAL A 61 8.24 10.37 9.61
C VAL A 61 7.70 10.87 10.95
N PRO A 62 8.51 11.59 11.76
CA PRO A 62 8.03 12.15 13.00
C PRO A 62 7.02 13.27 12.71
N VAL A 63 5.86 13.19 13.32
CA VAL A 63 4.83 14.23 13.32
C VAL A 63 4.60 14.67 14.76
N GLU A 64 4.64 15.97 15.00
CA GLU A 64 4.28 16.52 16.31
C GLU A 64 2.81 16.19 16.60
N SER A 65 2.56 15.43 17.64
CA SER A 65 1.23 14.94 17.98
C SER A 65 0.97 14.92 19.48
N VAL A 66 -0.29 15.12 19.86
CA VAL A 66 -0.70 15.07 21.28
C VAL A 66 -1.21 13.67 21.59
N SER A 67 -0.46 12.90 22.37
CA SER A 67 -0.77 11.52 22.76
C SER A 67 -1.77 11.48 23.91
N LEU A 68 -3.05 11.19 23.64
CA LEU A 68 -4.15 11.28 24.62
C LEU A 68 -4.93 9.97 24.75
N LEU A 69 -5.30 9.35 23.63
CA LEU A 69 -6.29 8.28 23.61
C LEU A 69 -5.68 6.93 24.01
N ASP A 70 -6.11 6.39 25.12
CA ASP A 70 -5.85 5.01 25.53
C ASP A 70 -7.11 4.17 25.24
N THR A 71 -7.01 3.26 24.25
CA THR A 71 -8.17 2.48 23.81
C THR A 71 -8.72 1.53 24.86
N ALA A 72 -7.89 1.11 25.80
CA ALA A 72 -8.28 0.23 26.91
C ALA A 72 -8.73 0.99 28.18
N ASN A 73 -8.66 2.34 28.18
CA ASN A 73 -9.08 3.17 29.31
C ASN A 73 -10.18 4.17 28.90
N PRO A 74 -11.46 3.88 29.19
CA PRO A 74 -12.57 4.74 28.81
C PRO A 74 -12.52 6.17 29.39
N PHE A 75 -11.84 6.39 30.50
CA PHE A 75 -11.70 7.73 31.09
C PHE A 75 -10.91 8.68 30.15
N THR A 76 -10.02 8.14 29.33
CA THR A 76 -9.27 8.93 28.34
C THR A 76 -10.12 9.37 27.15
N TYR A 77 -11.27 8.74 26.91
CA TYR A 77 -12.16 9.13 25.81
C TYR A 77 -12.73 10.53 26.04
N ALA A 78 -13.17 10.80 27.27
CA ALA A 78 -13.73 12.10 27.62
C ALA A 78 -12.67 13.22 27.64
N SER A 79 -11.46 12.94 28.14
CA SER A 79 -10.35 13.91 28.13
C SER A 79 -9.86 14.19 26.71
N THR A 80 -9.74 13.17 25.86
CA THR A 80 -9.39 13.34 24.42
C THR A 80 -10.45 14.16 23.69
N LEU A 81 -11.75 13.87 23.94
CA LEU A 81 -12.84 14.64 23.38
C LEU A 81 -12.78 16.11 23.79
N LYS A 82 -12.47 16.39 25.07
CA LYS A 82 -12.34 17.75 25.61
C LYS A 82 -11.24 18.52 24.88
N GLU A 83 -10.04 17.93 24.78
CA GLU A 83 -8.90 18.55 24.11
C GLU A 83 -9.17 18.86 22.62
N ILE A 84 -9.84 17.94 21.90
CA ILE A 84 -10.21 18.17 20.50
C ILE A 84 -11.24 19.30 20.41
N LYS A 85 -12.22 19.36 21.30
CA LYS A 85 -13.23 20.43 21.35
C LYS A 85 -12.62 21.79 21.66
N GLU A 86 -11.72 21.88 22.64
CA GLU A 86 -11.03 23.12 23.02
C GLU A 86 -10.16 23.67 21.88
N TRP A 87 -9.70 22.79 20.98
CA TRP A 87 -8.98 23.23 19.80
C TRP A 87 -9.90 23.75 18.68
N GLU A 88 -11.22 23.52 18.74
CA GLU A 88 -12.26 24.02 17.82
C GLU A 88 -11.95 23.71 16.33
N PRO A 89 -11.87 22.44 15.91
CA PRO A 89 -11.64 22.09 14.51
C PRO A 89 -12.91 22.36 13.66
N ASP A 90 -12.68 22.77 12.40
CA ASP A 90 -13.73 22.75 11.37
C ASP A 90 -14.04 21.31 10.91
N VAL A 91 -13.01 20.46 10.93
CA VAL A 91 -13.07 19.07 10.49
C VAL A 91 -12.27 18.18 11.43
N LEU A 92 -12.85 17.06 11.84
CA LEU A 92 -12.15 15.95 12.49
C LEU A 92 -12.01 14.79 11.49
N ILE A 93 -10.78 14.41 11.15
CA ILE A 93 -10.48 13.23 10.37
C ILE A 93 -10.10 12.10 11.32
N VAL A 94 -10.72 10.94 11.15
CA VAL A 94 -10.44 9.73 11.94
C VAL A 94 -10.19 8.57 11.00
N ARG A 95 -9.13 7.79 11.22
CA ARG A 95 -8.88 6.57 10.46
C ARG A 95 -9.37 5.35 11.22
N TYR A 96 -10.05 4.43 10.50
CA TYR A 96 -10.67 3.24 11.07
C TYR A 96 -10.28 2.01 10.26
N TRP A 97 -9.76 0.97 10.92
CA TRP A 97 -9.26 -0.24 10.26
C TRP A 97 -9.70 -1.55 10.93
N MET A 98 -10.28 -1.50 12.13
CA MET A 98 -10.84 -2.67 12.80
C MET A 98 -11.82 -2.29 13.91
N SER A 99 -12.75 -3.21 14.21
CA SER A 99 -13.84 -3.02 15.17
C SER A 99 -13.39 -2.77 16.60
N TYR A 100 -12.19 -3.22 16.99
CA TYR A 100 -11.59 -2.96 18.30
C TYR A 100 -11.57 -1.45 18.67
N PHE A 101 -11.38 -0.58 17.68
CA PHE A 101 -11.35 0.87 17.91
C PHE A 101 -12.73 1.52 18.00
N ALA A 102 -13.79 0.79 17.67
CA ALA A 102 -15.13 1.35 17.59
C ALA A 102 -15.63 1.96 18.93
N PRO A 103 -15.38 1.38 20.11
CA PRO A 103 -15.81 2.01 21.37
C PRO A 103 -15.19 3.38 21.61
N SER A 104 -13.87 3.50 21.46
CA SER A 104 -13.13 4.75 21.71
C SER A 104 -13.38 5.80 20.63
N LEU A 105 -13.15 5.43 19.38
CA LEU A 105 -13.33 6.35 18.25
C LEU A 105 -14.80 6.71 18.04
N GLY A 106 -15.72 5.74 18.21
CA GLY A 106 -17.15 5.97 18.11
C GLY A 106 -17.70 6.93 19.18
N TYR A 107 -17.18 6.84 20.42
CA TYR A 107 -17.52 7.81 21.46
C TYR A 107 -17.10 9.24 21.05
N ILE A 108 -15.86 9.40 20.59
CA ILE A 108 -15.33 10.71 20.21
C ILE A 108 -16.06 11.26 18.99
N THR A 109 -16.17 10.49 17.90
CA THR A 109 -16.77 10.93 16.64
C THR A 109 -18.24 11.32 16.80
N ARG A 110 -19.04 10.54 17.55
CA ARG A 110 -20.46 10.83 17.81
C ARG A 110 -20.67 12.13 18.57
N ASN A 111 -19.76 12.47 19.47
CA ASN A 111 -19.83 13.73 20.21
C ASN A 111 -19.26 14.91 19.41
N MET A 112 -18.21 14.69 18.60
CA MET A 112 -17.65 15.73 17.73
C MET A 112 -18.55 16.09 16.56
N LYS A 113 -19.34 15.15 16.03
CA LYS A 113 -20.31 15.40 14.93
C LYS A 113 -21.30 16.55 15.21
N LYS A 114 -21.50 16.89 16.45
CA LYS A 114 -22.35 18.03 16.89
C LYS A 114 -21.62 19.37 16.80
N HIS A 115 -20.31 19.37 16.60
CA HIS A 115 -19.47 20.56 16.67
C HIS A 115 -18.72 20.84 15.35
N CYS A 116 -18.34 19.79 14.60
CA CYS A 116 -17.64 19.91 13.33
C CYS A 116 -18.01 18.76 12.38
N LYS A 117 -17.57 18.87 11.12
CA LYS A 117 -17.66 17.74 10.18
C LYS A 117 -16.71 16.63 10.62
N VAL A 118 -17.19 15.38 10.65
CA VAL A 118 -16.38 14.20 11.02
C VAL A 118 -16.21 13.31 9.79
N ILE A 119 -14.99 13.16 9.33
CA ILE A 119 -14.62 12.32 8.19
C ILE A 119 -13.94 11.06 8.69
N SER A 120 -14.46 9.91 8.29
CA SER A 120 -13.87 8.62 8.60
C SER A 120 -13.17 8.06 7.36
N ILE A 121 -11.84 7.87 7.41
CA ILE A 121 -11.10 7.14 6.38
C ILE A 121 -11.11 5.66 6.78
N LEU A 122 -11.69 4.84 5.92
CA LEU A 122 -11.98 3.42 6.19
C LEU A 122 -11.02 2.52 5.41
N ASP A 123 -10.14 1.81 6.12
CA ASP A 123 -9.29 0.77 5.52
C ASP A 123 -10.07 -0.53 5.34
N ASN A 124 -10.81 -0.92 6.39
CA ASN A 124 -11.72 -2.07 6.39
C ASN A 124 -12.96 -1.70 7.19
N VAL A 125 -14.11 -2.10 6.70
CA VAL A 125 -15.41 -1.98 7.39
C VAL A 125 -15.81 -3.30 8.03
N ILE A 126 -15.57 -4.39 7.31
CA ILE A 126 -15.75 -5.77 7.76
C ILE A 126 -14.36 -6.43 7.76
N PRO A 127 -13.89 -7.03 8.87
CA PRO A 127 -12.64 -7.78 8.91
C PRO A 127 -12.66 -8.98 7.94
N HIS A 128 -11.48 -9.42 7.47
CA HIS A 128 -11.36 -10.62 6.64
C HIS A 128 -11.81 -11.90 7.36
N GLU A 129 -11.64 -11.92 8.70
CA GLU A 129 -12.14 -12.98 9.58
C GLU A 129 -13.16 -12.35 10.55
N PRO A 130 -14.46 -12.26 10.15
CA PRO A 130 -15.45 -11.52 10.92
C PRO A 130 -15.92 -12.30 12.15
N HIS A 131 -16.08 -11.58 13.26
CA HIS A 131 -16.71 -12.06 14.47
C HIS A 131 -18.11 -11.44 14.61
N PHE A 132 -18.98 -12.07 15.40
CA PHE A 132 -20.38 -11.64 15.58
C PHE A 132 -20.53 -10.21 16.14
N PHE A 133 -19.53 -9.68 16.83
CA PHE A 133 -19.52 -8.34 17.42
C PHE A 133 -18.99 -7.25 16.47
N ASP A 134 -18.31 -7.60 15.37
CA ASP A 134 -17.66 -6.62 14.49
C ASP A 134 -18.66 -5.68 13.82
N ALA A 135 -19.72 -6.21 13.23
CA ALA A 135 -20.73 -5.42 12.55
C ALA A 135 -21.48 -4.45 13.50
N PRO A 136 -21.96 -4.86 14.69
CA PRO A 136 -22.53 -3.92 15.68
C PRO A 136 -21.58 -2.81 16.11
N LEU A 137 -20.32 -3.14 16.39
CA LEU A 137 -19.30 -2.17 16.79
C LEU A 137 -18.99 -1.18 15.67
N THR A 138 -18.81 -1.67 14.45
CA THR A 138 -18.57 -0.81 13.29
C THR A 138 -19.77 0.09 13.00
N LYS A 139 -21.01 -0.41 13.10
CA LYS A 139 -22.22 0.42 13.00
C LYS A 139 -22.26 1.52 14.07
N TYR A 140 -21.84 1.21 15.30
CA TYR A 140 -21.75 2.19 16.37
C TYR A 140 -20.79 3.33 16.01
N PHE A 141 -19.61 3.01 15.49
CA PHE A 141 -18.61 3.98 15.02
C PHE A 141 -19.15 4.83 13.86
N LEU A 142 -19.69 4.18 12.81
CA LEU A 142 -20.19 4.85 11.60
C LEU A 142 -21.30 5.86 11.86
N LYS A 143 -22.06 5.76 12.94
CA LYS A 143 -23.06 6.77 13.36
C LYS A 143 -22.42 8.12 13.68
N GLY A 144 -21.13 8.14 14.06
CA GLY A 144 -20.37 9.36 14.33
C GLY A 144 -19.86 10.06 13.07
N SER A 145 -19.82 9.40 11.92
CA SER A 145 -19.29 9.96 10.68
C SER A 145 -20.32 10.89 10.01
N THR A 146 -19.87 12.08 9.59
CA THR A 146 -20.60 12.97 8.68
C THR A 146 -20.44 12.49 7.24
N GLY A 147 -19.22 12.10 6.89
CA GLY A 147 -18.84 11.49 5.62
C GLY A 147 -17.77 10.42 5.80
N SER A 148 -17.66 9.52 4.84
CA SER A 148 -16.68 8.43 4.83
C SER A 148 -15.86 8.42 3.55
N VAL A 149 -14.56 8.20 3.67
CA VAL A 149 -13.66 7.93 2.54
C VAL A 149 -13.30 6.46 2.58
N THR A 150 -13.53 5.75 1.51
CA THR A 150 -13.08 4.38 1.31
C THR A 150 -11.91 4.34 0.33
N LEU A 151 -10.98 3.40 0.51
CA LEU A 151 -9.78 3.33 -0.31
C LEU A 151 -9.95 2.45 -1.56
N CYS A 152 -11.07 1.71 -1.64
CA CYS A 152 -11.46 0.91 -2.81
C CYS A 152 -12.97 0.63 -2.81
N GLU A 153 -13.49 0.18 -3.95
CA GLU A 153 -14.92 -0.13 -4.13
C GLU A 153 -15.42 -1.28 -3.24
N ALA A 154 -14.58 -2.26 -2.93
CA ALA A 154 -14.95 -3.36 -2.05
C ALA A 154 -15.33 -2.85 -0.65
N VAL A 155 -14.53 -1.95 -0.09
CA VAL A 155 -14.81 -1.32 1.22
C VAL A 155 -16.06 -0.45 1.16
N SER A 156 -16.36 0.18 0.00
CA SER A 156 -17.62 0.93 -0.18
C SER A 156 -18.85 0.04 -0.14
N LYS A 157 -18.78 -1.14 -0.74
CA LYS A 157 -19.87 -2.14 -0.69
C LYS A 157 -20.13 -2.57 0.75
N ASP A 158 -19.09 -2.86 1.52
CA ASP A 158 -19.20 -3.22 2.93
C ASP A 158 -19.76 -2.06 3.76
N LEU A 159 -19.35 -0.82 3.48
CA LEU A 159 -19.90 0.37 4.14
C LEU A 159 -21.41 0.48 3.90
N LEU A 160 -21.85 0.37 2.65
CA LEU A 160 -23.26 0.48 2.29
C LEU A 160 -24.10 -0.69 2.86
N ALA A 161 -23.53 -1.89 3.00
CA ALA A 161 -24.19 -3.00 3.67
C ALA A 161 -24.46 -2.73 5.17
N LEU A 162 -23.58 -1.98 5.84
CA LEU A 162 -23.77 -1.62 7.26
C LEU A 162 -24.50 -0.30 7.47
N LYS A 163 -24.37 0.66 6.53
CA LYS A 163 -24.97 1.99 6.57
C LYS A 163 -25.39 2.43 5.16
N PRO A 164 -26.61 2.02 4.70
CA PRO A 164 -27.08 2.30 3.32
C PRO A 164 -27.19 3.79 2.97
N ASP A 165 -27.38 4.66 3.96
CA ASP A 165 -27.48 6.11 3.86
C ASP A 165 -26.14 6.84 4.03
N ALA A 166 -25.04 6.13 3.98
CA ALA A 166 -23.71 6.74 4.16
C ALA A 166 -23.39 7.72 3.04
N LYS A 167 -23.02 8.94 3.38
CA LYS A 167 -22.35 9.86 2.47
C LYS A 167 -20.90 9.41 2.35
N TYR A 168 -20.43 9.06 1.17
CA TYR A 168 -19.08 8.57 0.98
C TYR A 168 -18.48 8.96 -0.37
N THR A 169 -17.18 8.82 -0.46
CA THR A 169 -16.42 8.88 -1.70
C THR A 169 -15.32 7.82 -1.69
N VAL A 170 -14.95 7.35 -2.88
CA VAL A 170 -13.81 6.45 -3.07
C VAL A 170 -12.61 7.29 -3.47
N ILE A 171 -11.57 7.31 -2.64
CA ILE A 171 -10.29 7.93 -2.96
C ILE A 171 -9.23 6.86 -2.78
N GLN A 172 -8.68 6.36 -3.89
CA GLN A 172 -7.71 5.27 -3.84
C GLN A 172 -6.47 5.63 -3.01
N HIS A 173 -5.88 4.61 -2.39
CA HIS A 173 -4.69 4.77 -1.56
C HIS A 173 -3.55 5.40 -2.36
N PRO A 174 -2.96 6.50 -1.88
CA PRO A 174 -1.84 7.14 -2.58
C PRO A 174 -0.60 6.22 -2.61
N LEU A 175 0.28 6.48 -3.59
CA LEU A 175 1.55 5.79 -3.66
C LEU A 175 2.49 6.25 -2.54
N TYR A 176 3.23 5.31 -1.98
CA TYR A 176 4.32 5.64 -1.08
C TYR A 176 5.54 6.15 -1.88
N SER A 177 6.18 7.20 -1.37
CA SER A 177 7.34 7.85 -2.01
C SER A 177 8.64 7.75 -1.20
N HIS A 178 8.64 6.98 -0.11
CA HIS A 178 9.77 6.89 0.82
C HIS A 178 10.93 5.99 0.33
N PHE A 179 10.75 5.26 -0.77
CA PHE A 179 11.77 4.35 -1.31
C PHE A 179 12.97 5.05 -1.99
N GLY A 180 13.07 6.38 -1.90
CA GLY A 180 14.13 7.16 -2.53
C GLY A 180 13.88 7.40 -4.03
N GLN A 181 14.90 7.94 -4.70
CA GLN A 181 14.84 8.28 -6.12
C GLN A 181 15.41 7.15 -6.99
N LYS A 182 14.99 7.10 -8.25
CA LYS A 182 15.61 6.23 -9.26
C LYS A 182 17.07 6.63 -9.41
N LYS A 183 17.97 5.63 -9.38
CA LYS A 183 19.44 5.79 -9.47
C LYS A 183 19.91 5.52 -10.89
N ASP A 184 21.17 5.84 -11.15
CA ASP A 184 21.79 5.48 -12.42
C ASP A 184 21.85 3.94 -12.58
N ARG A 185 21.38 3.47 -13.72
CA ARG A 185 21.26 2.04 -13.97
C ARG A 185 22.63 1.35 -14.03
N PHE A 186 23.62 1.97 -14.68
CA PHE A 186 24.92 1.37 -14.84
C PHE A 186 25.63 1.18 -13.50
N GLU A 187 25.62 2.22 -12.66
CA GLU A 187 26.20 2.15 -11.31
C GLU A 187 25.52 1.07 -10.46
N ILE A 188 24.20 0.92 -10.58
CA ILE A 188 23.45 -0.07 -9.82
C ILE A 188 23.68 -1.49 -10.35
N GLU A 189 23.73 -1.71 -11.65
CA GLU A 189 24.07 -3.01 -12.22
C GLU A 189 25.46 -3.47 -11.75
N GLU A 190 26.45 -2.57 -11.74
CA GLU A 190 27.79 -2.85 -11.20
C GLU A 190 27.74 -3.21 -9.70
N LYS A 191 27.03 -2.40 -8.90
CA LYS A 191 26.86 -2.62 -7.46
C LYS A 191 26.21 -3.97 -7.15
N LEU A 192 25.23 -4.38 -7.93
CA LEU A 192 24.46 -5.62 -7.74
C LEU A 192 25.11 -6.83 -8.41
N GLY A 193 26.19 -6.65 -9.18
CA GLY A 193 26.84 -7.71 -9.93
C GLY A 193 25.98 -8.23 -11.08
N ILE A 194 25.16 -7.34 -11.68
CA ILE A 194 24.26 -7.65 -12.79
C ILE A 194 24.97 -7.26 -14.10
N GLU A 195 24.87 -8.11 -15.11
CA GLU A 195 25.54 -7.90 -16.38
C GLU A 195 24.92 -6.73 -17.17
N HIS A 196 25.74 -5.83 -17.66
CA HIS A 196 25.30 -4.67 -18.44
C HIS A 196 24.75 -5.04 -19.82
N GLY A 197 23.79 -4.23 -20.28
CA GLY A 197 23.28 -4.31 -21.64
C GLY A 197 22.25 -5.42 -21.89
N ARG A 198 21.87 -6.17 -20.85
CA ARG A 198 20.80 -7.15 -20.92
C ARG A 198 19.44 -6.55 -20.57
N LYS A 199 18.38 -7.26 -20.91
CA LYS A 199 16.99 -6.95 -20.54
C LYS A 199 16.71 -7.50 -19.15
N ASN A 200 16.51 -6.62 -18.17
CA ASN A 200 16.39 -6.96 -16.75
C ASN A 200 14.95 -7.19 -16.34
N ILE A 201 14.61 -8.42 -16.02
CA ILE A 201 13.31 -8.82 -15.47
C ILE A 201 13.45 -8.93 -13.95
N LEU A 202 12.54 -8.29 -13.20
CA LEU A 202 12.54 -8.27 -11.74
C LEU A 202 11.36 -9.06 -11.17
N PHE A 203 11.64 -10.01 -10.30
CA PHE A 203 10.71 -10.54 -9.31
C PHE A 203 11.06 -9.98 -7.94
N PHE A 204 10.12 -9.33 -7.26
CA PHE A 204 10.40 -8.59 -6.03
C PHE A 204 9.47 -8.93 -4.86
N GLY A 205 10.02 -8.93 -3.65
CA GLY A 205 9.32 -9.06 -2.38
C GLY A 205 9.27 -10.51 -1.86
N LEU A 206 8.57 -10.73 -0.73
CA LEU A 206 8.51 -12.05 -0.08
C LEU A 206 8.18 -13.16 -1.09
N ILE A 207 8.99 -14.22 -1.11
CA ILE A 207 8.81 -15.37 -2.00
C ILE A 207 7.83 -16.35 -1.35
N ARG A 208 6.60 -16.38 -1.88
CA ARG A 208 5.52 -17.28 -1.43
C ARG A 208 4.95 -18.05 -2.62
N THR A 209 4.42 -19.23 -2.37
CA THR A 209 3.90 -20.11 -3.42
C THR A 209 2.84 -19.43 -4.30
N TYR A 210 1.95 -18.63 -3.72
CA TYR A 210 0.91 -17.94 -4.49
C TYR A 210 1.46 -16.85 -5.42
N LYS A 211 2.70 -16.38 -5.21
CA LYS A 211 3.35 -15.38 -6.07
C LYS A 211 3.96 -15.93 -7.35
N GLY A 212 4.00 -17.25 -7.52
CA GLY A 212 4.28 -17.90 -8.78
C GLY A 212 5.72 -17.74 -9.30
N LEU A 213 6.73 -17.63 -8.41
CA LEU A 213 8.14 -17.56 -8.85
C LEU A 213 8.52 -18.75 -9.75
N ASP A 214 7.99 -19.93 -9.47
CA ASP A 214 8.18 -21.13 -10.29
C ASP A 214 7.68 -20.94 -11.74
N ILE A 215 6.53 -20.28 -11.92
CA ILE A 215 6.01 -19.93 -13.26
C ILE A 215 6.98 -19.01 -13.99
N LEU A 216 7.51 -18.00 -13.30
CA LEU A 216 8.46 -17.06 -13.91
C LEU A 216 9.81 -17.75 -14.26
N LEU A 217 10.31 -18.62 -13.40
CA LEU A 217 11.52 -19.38 -13.66
C LEU A 217 11.40 -20.25 -14.94
N GLU A 218 10.31 -21.00 -15.06
CA GLU A 218 10.04 -21.79 -16.27
C GLU A 218 9.88 -20.89 -17.50
N ALA A 219 9.16 -19.77 -17.39
CA ALA A 219 9.04 -18.78 -18.48
C ALA A 219 10.39 -18.20 -18.89
N PHE A 220 11.27 -17.91 -17.91
CA PHE A 220 12.61 -17.39 -18.15
C PHE A 220 13.49 -18.38 -18.93
N GLY A 221 13.36 -19.68 -18.64
CA GLY A 221 14.07 -20.74 -19.39
C GLY A 221 13.73 -20.78 -20.89
N MET A 222 12.63 -20.15 -21.31
CA MET A 222 12.22 -20.06 -22.74
C MET A 222 12.72 -18.78 -23.42
N LEU A 223 13.32 -17.83 -22.66
CA LEU A 223 13.77 -16.55 -23.19
C LEU A 223 15.21 -16.62 -23.76
N PRO A 224 15.51 -15.83 -24.82
CA PRO A 224 16.84 -15.71 -25.37
C PRO A 224 17.93 -15.23 -24.39
N ASP A 225 19.19 -15.31 -24.80
CA ASP A 225 20.34 -15.03 -23.94
C ASP A 225 20.53 -13.54 -23.57
N ASP A 226 19.88 -12.62 -24.26
CA ASP A 226 19.92 -11.19 -23.98
C ASP A 226 18.99 -10.75 -22.80
N TYR A 227 18.35 -11.72 -22.13
CA TYR A 227 17.56 -11.51 -20.92
C TYR A 227 18.29 -11.99 -19.68
N GLN A 228 18.08 -11.33 -18.55
CA GLN A 228 18.46 -11.81 -17.22
C GLN A 228 17.33 -11.59 -16.22
N LEU A 229 17.28 -12.47 -15.21
CA LEU A 229 16.27 -12.48 -14.17
C LEU A 229 16.89 -12.09 -12.83
N ILE A 230 16.30 -11.11 -12.20
CA ILE A 230 16.64 -10.66 -10.84
C ILE A 230 15.53 -11.15 -9.92
N VAL A 231 15.88 -11.97 -8.92
CA VAL A 231 14.96 -12.40 -7.86
C VAL A 231 15.42 -11.77 -6.55
N ALA A 232 14.69 -10.77 -6.07
CA ALA A 232 15.02 -10.01 -4.87
C ALA A 232 13.93 -10.14 -3.81
N GLY A 233 14.20 -10.89 -2.73
CA GLY A 233 13.25 -11.06 -1.64
C GLY A 233 13.51 -12.28 -0.78
N GLU A 234 12.96 -12.24 0.43
CA GLU A 234 13.10 -13.29 1.42
C GLU A 234 12.14 -14.46 1.15
N PRO A 235 12.63 -15.71 1.11
CA PRO A 235 11.78 -16.89 1.03
C PRO A 235 10.97 -17.08 2.31
N TYR A 236 9.66 -17.31 2.16
CA TYR A 236 8.83 -17.76 3.26
C TYR A 236 8.77 -19.29 3.25
N GLY A 237 9.66 -19.89 4.03
CA GLY A 237 9.92 -21.34 4.04
C GLY A 237 11.11 -21.75 3.18
N SER A 238 11.16 -23.01 2.72
CA SER A 238 12.26 -23.53 1.91
C SER A 238 12.26 -22.95 0.49
N PHE A 239 13.46 -22.59 0.00
CA PHE A 239 13.71 -22.19 -1.39
C PHE A 239 14.04 -23.38 -2.31
N GLU A 240 14.22 -24.56 -1.76
CA GLU A 240 14.76 -25.77 -2.42
C GLU A 240 14.01 -26.11 -3.72
N LYS A 241 12.68 -26.09 -3.72
CA LYS A 241 11.86 -26.32 -4.92
C LYS A 241 12.16 -25.37 -6.08
N TYR A 242 12.51 -24.11 -5.77
CA TYR A 242 12.89 -23.13 -6.79
C TYR A 242 14.32 -23.36 -7.26
N GLN A 243 15.22 -23.77 -6.35
CA GLN A 243 16.60 -24.14 -6.70
C GLN A 243 16.63 -25.33 -7.65
N GLU A 244 15.82 -26.36 -7.41
CA GLU A 244 15.67 -27.51 -8.32
C GLU A 244 15.22 -27.09 -9.73
N ILE A 245 14.32 -26.08 -9.83
CA ILE A 245 13.94 -25.54 -11.14
C ILE A 245 15.14 -24.83 -11.78
N ILE A 246 15.79 -23.93 -11.06
CA ILE A 246 16.94 -23.16 -11.56
C ILE A 246 18.05 -24.08 -12.07
N ASP A 247 18.38 -25.14 -11.33
CA ASP A 247 19.50 -26.05 -11.67
C ASP A 247 19.32 -26.76 -13.00
N ARG A 248 18.08 -26.99 -13.43
CA ARG A 248 17.76 -27.63 -14.72
C ARG A 248 17.53 -26.67 -15.88
N LEU A 249 17.43 -25.33 -15.59
CA LEU A 249 17.15 -24.35 -16.65
C LEU A 249 18.39 -24.06 -17.51
N PRO A 250 18.23 -23.91 -18.84
CA PRO A 250 19.24 -23.28 -19.67
C PRO A 250 19.40 -21.82 -19.25
N GLY A 251 20.63 -21.33 -19.17
CA GLY A 251 20.92 -19.93 -18.81
C GLY A 251 20.70 -19.60 -17.33
N LYS A 252 20.82 -20.58 -16.43
CA LYS A 252 20.77 -20.39 -14.98
C LYS A 252 21.79 -19.40 -14.43
N ASP A 253 22.90 -19.23 -15.11
CA ASP A 253 23.95 -18.23 -14.87
C ASP A 253 23.49 -16.78 -15.06
N ARG A 254 22.36 -16.58 -15.73
CA ARG A 254 21.70 -15.28 -15.93
C ARG A 254 20.61 -14.99 -14.89
N ILE A 255 20.48 -15.83 -13.84
CA ILE A 255 19.55 -15.65 -12.74
C ILE A 255 20.30 -15.11 -11.52
N HIS A 256 20.02 -13.89 -11.13
CA HIS A 256 20.63 -13.21 -9.97
C HIS A 256 19.72 -13.35 -8.75
N LEU A 257 20.17 -14.08 -7.74
CA LEU A 257 19.40 -14.34 -6.51
C LEU A 257 19.85 -13.45 -5.37
N ASN A 258 18.92 -12.72 -4.76
CA ASN A 258 19.11 -12.04 -3.50
C ASN A 258 18.01 -12.48 -2.51
N LEU A 259 18.27 -13.57 -1.80
CA LEU A 259 17.31 -14.29 -0.96
C LEU A 259 17.31 -13.79 0.48
N LYS A 260 17.18 -12.47 0.66
CA LYS A 260 17.09 -11.82 1.98
C LYS A 260 15.95 -10.81 2.01
N TYR A 261 15.57 -10.38 3.20
CA TYR A 261 14.68 -9.24 3.36
C TYR A 261 15.33 -7.99 2.76
N ILE A 262 14.59 -7.30 1.90
CA ILE A 262 15.03 -6.05 1.28
C ILE A 262 14.54 -4.89 2.14
N LYS A 263 15.46 -4.09 2.65
CA LYS A 263 15.15 -2.87 3.41
C LYS A 263 14.61 -1.79 2.47
N ASP A 264 13.78 -0.90 3.00
CA ASP A 264 13.19 0.21 2.20
C ASP A 264 14.26 1.07 1.51
N SER A 265 15.40 1.28 2.16
CA SER A 265 16.57 1.99 1.60
C SER A 265 17.27 1.27 0.43
N GLU A 266 17.07 -0.04 0.29
CA GLU A 266 17.65 -0.86 -0.79
C GLU A 266 16.69 -1.01 -1.98
N VAL A 267 15.38 -0.73 -1.82
CA VAL A 267 14.34 -0.93 -2.85
C VAL A 267 14.69 -0.18 -4.14
N SER A 268 15.19 1.06 -4.01
CA SER A 268 15.58 1.88 -5.16
C SER A 268 16.65 1.21 -6.04
N ASP A 269 17.55 0.43 -5.48
CA ASP A 269 18.61 -0.25 -6.24
C ASP A 269 17.98 -1.29 -7.19
N TRP A 270 17.12 -2.16 -6.67
CA TRP A 270 16.50 -3.24 -7.46
C TRP A 270 15.59 -2.72 -8.57
N PHE A 271 14.76 -1.70 -8.27
CA PHE A 271 13.89 -1.12 -9.28
C PHE A 271 14.63 -0.20 -10.27
N SER A 272 15.78 0.37 -9.90
CA SER A 272 16.61 1.14 -10.84
C SER A 272 17.32 0.25 -11.86
N ALA A 273 17.66 -0.99 -11.50
CA ALA A 273 18.21 -1.97 -12.42
C ALA A 273 17.15 -2.59 -13.35
N ALA A 274 15.86 -2.57 -12.97
CA ALA A 274 14.81 -3.28 -13.68
C ALA A 274 14.29 -2.55 -14.93
N ASP A 275 14.08 -3.29 -16.03
CA ASP A 275 13.29 -2.84 -17.17
C ASP A 275 11.82 -3.20 -17.06
N LEU A 276 11.53 -4.31 -16.38
CA LEU A 276 10.21 -4.92 -16.27
C LEU A 276 10.08 -5.67 -14.97
N ALA A 277 8.98 -5.48 -14.23
CA ALA A 277 8.64 -6.32 -13.08
C ALA A 277 7.59 -7.37 -13.49
N VAL A 278 7.70 -8.59 -12.97
CA VAL A 278 6.73 -9.67 -13.28
C VAL A 278 6.10 -10.21 -12.00
N LEU A 279 4.77 -10.21 -11.97
CA LEU A 279 3.94 -10.65 -10.85
C LEU A 279 3.04 -11.81 -11.31
N PRO A 280 3.58 -13.03 -11.45
CA PRO A 280 2.87 -14.18 -12.02
C PRO A 280 2.00 -14.86 -10.96
N TYR A 281 1.20 -14.06 -10.24
CA TYR A 281 0.49 -14.51 -9.07
C TYR A 281 -0.61 -15.52 -9.42
N ARG A 282 -0.80 -16.53 -8.55
CA ARG A 282 -1.90 -17.49 -8.62
C ARG A 282 -3.17 -16.97 -7.96
N SER A 283 -3.00 -16.08 -6.99
CA SER A 283 -4.11 -15.40 -6.32
C SER A 283 -3.62 -14.08 -5.74
N ALA A 284 -4.44 -13.05 -5.79
CA ALA A 284 -4.19 -11.77 -5.17
C ALA A 284 -5.51 -11.01 -4.96
N THR A 285 -5.57 -10.14 -3.97
CA THR A 285 -6.57 -9.06 -3.90
C THR A 285 -5.98 -7.79 -4.51
N GLN A 286 -4.82 -7.39 -4.04
CA GLN A 286 -4.00 -6.28 -4.53
C GLN A 286 -2.52 -6.62 -4.33
N SER A 287 -1.61 -5.84 -4.92
CA SER A 287 -0.18 -6.00 -4.72
C SER A 287 0.48 -4.67 -4.34
N GLY A 288 1.12 -4.62 -3.18
CA GLY A 288 1.95 -3.47 -2.79
C GLY A 288 3.13 -3.23 -3.74
N ILE A 289 3.57 -4.26 -4.46
CA ILE A 289 4.65 -4.16 -5.45
C ILE A 289 4.24 -3.27 -6.62
N SER A 290 2.95 -3.23 -7.00
CA SER A 290 2.46 -2.34 -8.06
C SER A 290 2.69 -0.86 -7.72
N SER A 291 2.49 -0.48 -6.45
CA SER A 291 2.77 0.88 -5.99
C SER A 291 4.25 1.24 -6.07
N VAL A 292 5.13 0.30 -5.68
CA VAL A 292 6.59 0.48 -5.78
C VAL A 292 7.02 0.57 -7.25
N SER A 293 6.50 -0.30 -8.10
CA SER A 293 6.78 -0.32 -9.54
C SER A 293 6.39 1.00 -10.21
N TYR A 294 5.23 1.55 -9.84
CA TYR A 294 4.80 2.87 -10.30
C TYR A 294 5.73 3.98 -9.82
N HIS A 295 6.18 3.93 -8.56
CA HIS A 295 7.10 4.93 -8.02
C HIS A 295 8.36 5.05 -8.87
N PHE A 296 8.95 3.93 -9.29
CA PHE A 296 10.17 3.87 -10.12
C PHE A 296 9.91 3.87 -11.63
N GLU A 297 8.66 3.99 -12.07
CA GLU A 297 8.26 3.96 -13.48
C GLU A 297 8.69 2.67 -14.20
N VAL A 298 8.56 1.53 -13.52
CA VAL A 298 8.84 0.21 -14.06
C VAL A 298 7.52 -0.45 -14.48
N PRO A 299 7.29 -0.73 -15.79
CA PRO A 299 6.12 -1.47 -16.25
C PRO A 299 6.06 -2.89 -15.69
N MET A 300 4.85 -3.46 -15.69
CA MET A 300 4.63 -4.78 -15.11
C MET A 300 4.01 -5.76 -16.10
N ILE A 301 4.31 -7.05 -15.91
CA ILE A 301 3.49 -8.14 -16.42
C ILE A 301 2.83 -8.82 -15.25
N VAL A 302 1.51 -8.99 -15.32
CA VAL A 302 0.70 -9.60 -14.26
C VAL A 302 -0.18 -10.70 -14.84
N THR A 303 -0.63 -11.61 -13.99
CA THR A 303 -1.69 -12.57 -14.31
C THR A 303 -3.07 -11.96 -14.05
N ASP A 304 -4.12 -12.47 -14.72
CA ASP A 304 -5.50 -12.03 -14.53
C ASP A 304 -6.09 -12.62 -13.24
N VAL A 305 -5.57 -12.15 -12.09
CA VAL A 305 -6.05 -12.55 -10.75
C VAL A 305 -6.35 -11.36 -9.87
N GLY A 306 -7.46 -11.44 -9.15
CA GLY A 306 -7.90 -10.37 -8.24
C GLY A 306 -8.04 -9.03 -8.93
N GLY A 307 -7.50 -7.96 -8.31
CA GLY A 307 -7.52 -6.60 -8.86
C GLY A 307 -6.34 -6.24 -9.76
N LEU A 308 -5.47 -7.20 -10.14
CA LEU A 308 -4.26 -6.88 -10.90
C LEU A 308 -4.58 -6.44 -12.34
N LYS A 309 -5.53 -7.10 -13.01
CA LYS A 309 -5.98 -6.69 -14.34
C LYS A 309 -6.55 -5.28 -14.34
N GLU A 310 -7.45 -4.97 -13.41
CA GLU A 310 -8.03 -3.64 -13.25
C GLU A 310 -6.96 -2.58 -12.98
N THR A 311 -5.99 -2.89 -12.12
CA THR A 311 -4.98 -1.93 -11.69
C THR A 311 -3.89 -1.72 -12.73
N ILE A 312 -3.50 -2.74 -13.50
CA ILE A 312 -2.37 -2.72 -14.42
C ILE A 312 -2.84 -2.75 -15.88
N GLY A 313 -3.63 -3.75 -16.25
CA GLY A 313 -4.08 -3.98 -17.63
C GLY A 313 -5.01 -2.87 -18.12
N ASP A 314 -6.11 -2.64 -17.42
CA ASP A 314 -7.12 -1.64 -17.82
C ASP A 314 -6.58 -0.20 -17.73
N ARG A 315 -5.54 0.03 -16.93
CA ARG A 315 -4.80 1.29 -16.88
C ARG A 315 -3.71 1.41 -17.94
N GLY A 316 -3.39 0.33 -18.66
CA GLY A 316 -2.34 0.31 -19.67
C GLY A 316 -0.93 0.59 -19.12
N THR A 317 -0.70 0.29 -17.84
CA THR A 317 0.59 0.49 -17.16
C THR A 317 1.49 -0.74 -17.24
N GLY A 318 0.99 -1.80 -17.85
CA GLY A 318 1.65 -3.07 -18.06
C GLY A 318 0.82 -3.99 -18.92
N LEU A 319 1.23 -5.25 -19.01
CA LEU A 319 0.55 -6.30 -19.79
C LEU A 319 -0.06 -7.34 -18.84
N VAL A 320 -1.11 -8.01 -19.31
CA VAL A 320 -1.79 -9.08 -18.58
C VAL A 320 -1.62 -10.39 -19.32
N ALA A 321 -1.00 -11.37 -18.68
CA ALA A 321 -1.02 -12.75 -19.18
C ALA A 321 -2.41 -13.35 -18.95
N GLU A 322 -3.05 -13.83 -20.01
CA GLU A 322 -4.40 -14.39 -19.98
C GLU A 322 -4.49 -15.60 -19.05
N GLU A 323 -3.42 -16.39 -19.00
CA GLU A 323 -3.30 -17.54 -18.11
C GLU A 323 -2.01 -17.43 -17.28
N GLY A 324 -2.04 -17.98 -16.07
CA GLY A 324 -0.88 -18.07 -15.19
C GLY A 324 0.06 -19.22 -15.56
N THR A 325 0.40 -19.35 -16.86
CA THR A 325 1.29 -20.38 -17.39
C THR A 325 2.64 -19.78 -17.80
N PRO A 326 3.74 -20.57 -17.79
CA PRO A 326 5.04 -20.11 -18.24
C PRO A 326 5.03 -19.56 -19.67
N GLU A 327 4.28 -20.20 -20.57
CA GLU A 327 4.16 -19.85 -21.98
C GLU A 327 3.51 -18.47 -22.16
N CYS A 328 2.42 -18.19 -21.41
CA CYS A 328 1.73 -16.91 -21.44
C CYS A 328 2.60 -15.79 -20.86
N ILE A 329 3.32 -16.04 -19.76
CA ILE A 329 4.27 -15.07 -19.19
C ILE A 329 5.42 -14.79 -20.16
N CYS A 330 6.04 -15.82 -20.75
CA CYS A 330 7.10 -15.70 -21.74
C CYS A 330 6.63 -14.90 -22.98
N LYS A 331 5.43 -15.17 -23.49
CA LYS A 331 4.82 -14.43 -24.60
C LYS A 331 4.69 -12.95 -24.31
N GLU A 332 4.16 -12.58 -23.14
CA GLU A 332 3.98 -11.17 -22.81
C GLU A 332 5.32 -10.46 -22.51
N ILE A 333 6.32 -11.15 -21.93
CA ILE A 333 7.68 -10.62 -21.79
C ILE A 333 8.28 -10.33 -23.17
N THR A 334 8.21 -11.28 -24.07
CA THR A 334 8.73 -11.13 -25.43
C THR A 334 8.02 -9.99 -26.18
N ARG A 335 6.69 -9.89 -26.06
CA ARG A 335 5.90 -8.81 -26.65
C ARG A 335 6.31 -7.45 -26.14
N TYR A 336 6.49 -7.30 -24.82
CA TYR A 336 6.91 -6.05 -24.20
C TYR A 336 8.26 -5.54 -24.71
N PHE A 337 9.24 -6.44 -24.87
CA PHE A 337 10.59 -6.06 -25.31
C PHE A 337 10.74 -5.96 -26.82
N SER A 338 9.88 -6.58 -27.61
CA SER A 338 9.95 -6.52 -29.09
C SER A 338 9.28 -5.26 -29.66
N ASP A 339 8.43 -4.58 -28.90
CA ASP A 339 7.76 -3.35 -29.34
C ASP A 339 8.04 -2.18 -28.40
N PRO A 340 8.98 -1.27 -28.78
CA PRO A 340 9.29 -0.07 -28.00
C PRO A 340 8.07 0.81 -27.68
N GLN A 341 7.03 0.82 -28.53
CA GLN A 341 5.83 1.62 -28.32
C GLN A 341 5.03 1.13 -27.10
N ILE A 342 5.05 -0.17 -26.83
CA ILE A 342 4.44 -0.75 -25.64
C ILE A 342 5.12 -0.21 -24.38
N LYS A 343 6.46 -0.26 -24.32
CA LYS A 343 7.25 0.26 -23.21
C LYS A 343 6.96 1.75 -22.95
N GLU A 344 7.03 2.56 -24.00
CA GLU A 344 6.78 4.01 -23.91
C GLU A 344 5.35 4.31 -23.47
N SER A 345 4.37 3.59 -23.99
CA SER A 345 2.97 3.74 -23.59
C SER A 345 2.76 3.38 -22.13
N CYS A 346 3.31 2.24 -21.67
CA CYS A 346 3.22 1.84 -20.27
C CYS A 346 3.83 2.90 -19.33
N ILE A 347 5.03 3.39 -19.64
CA ILE A 347 5.70 4.41 -18.81
C ILE A 347 4.89 5.71 -18.78
N ARG A 348 4.36 6.17 -19.93
CA ARG A 348 3.49 7.35 -19.99
C ARG A 348 2.25 7.17 -19.12
N ASN A 349 1.61 6.02 -19.19
CA ASN A 349 0.42 5.72 -18.39
C ASN A 349 0.75 5.61 -16.89
N ILE A 350 1.90 5.03 -16.54
CA ILE A 350 2.37 5.02 -15.15
C ILE A 350 2.52 6.43 -14.61
N ARG A 351 3.06 7.38 -15.38
CA ARG A 351 3.19 8.79 -14.97
C ARG A 351 1.82 9.43 -14.71
N ILE A 352 0.83 9.14 -15.54
CA ILE A 352 -0.56 9.58 -15.32
C ILE A 352 -1.13 8.99 -14.02
N GLU A 353 -0.93 7.69 -13.81
CA GLU A 353 -1.39 7.02 -12.59
C GLU A 353 -0.66 7.51 -11.33
N LYS A 354 0.63 7.83 -11.41
CA LYS A 354 1.39 8.45 -10.31
C LYS A 354 0.76 9.77 -9.86
N GLU A 355 0.41 10.64 -10.81
CA GLU A 355 -0.24 11.91 -10.47
C GLU A 355 -1.65 11.68 -9.89
N ARG A 356 -2.41 10.75 -10.47
CA ARG A 356 -3.75 10.37 -9.97
C ARG A 356 -3.70 9.80 -8.55
N LEU A 357 -2.68 9.01 -8.23
CA LEU A 357 -2.47 8.38 -6.93
C LEU A 357 -1.50 9.18 -6.04
N SER A 358 -1.31 10.45 -6.32
CA SER A 358 -0.45 11.31 -5.49
C SER A 358 -1.15 11.74 -4.21
N TRP A 359 -0.37 12.04 -3.17
CA TRP A 359 -0.86 12.59 -1.90
C TRP A 359 -1.59 13.93 -2.11
N LYS A 360 -1.10 14.74 -3.06
CA LYS A 360 -1.74 16.00 -3.47
C LYS A 360 -3.14 15.76 -4.03
N THR A 361 -3.29 14.79 -4.94
CA THR A 361 -4.59 14.44 -5.53
C THR A 361 -5.52 13.87 -4.47
N PHE A 362 -5.01 13.02 -3.55
CA PHE A 362 -5.79 12.51 -2.43
C PHE A 362 -6.33 13.66 -1.55
N ALA A 363 -5.46 14.59 -1.14
CA ALA A 363 -5.85 15.72 -0.30
C ALA A 363 -6.88 16.62 -1.00
N VAL A 364 -6.70 16.94 -2.30
CA VAL A 364 -7.64 17.74 -3.09
C VAL A 364 -9.01 17.05 -3.18
N ASN A 365 -9.05 15.74 -3.42
CA ASN A 365 -10.31 15.02 -3.50
C ASN A 365 -11.00 14.91 -2.12
N LEU A 366 -10.22 14.77 -1.05
CA LEU A 366 -10.72 14.83 0.32
C LEU A 366 -11.31 16.22 0.65
N GLU A 367 -10.60 17.31 0.31
CA GLU A 367 -11.07 18.68 0.47
C GLU A 367 -12.40 18.90 -0.26
N LYS A 368 -12.49 18.51 -1.54
CA LYS A 368 -13.72 18.59 -2.33
C LYS A 368 -14.86 17.81 -1.69
N PHE A 369 -14.60 16.60 -1.20
CA PHE A 369 -15.64 15.81 -0.53
C PHE A 369 -16.10 16.48 0.75
N ILE A 370 -15.20 17.03 1.57
CA ILE A 370 -15.56 17.79 2.79
C ILE A 370 -16.48 18.96 2.46
N GLU A 371 -16.25 19.66 1.35
CA GLU A 371 -17.08 20.80 0.92
C GLU A 371 -18.52 20.38 0.58
N THR A 372 -18.74 19.16 0.09
CA THR A 372 -20.09 18.65 -0.25
C THR A 372 -20.94 18.23 0.96
N LEU A 373 -20.36 18.13 2.13
CA LEU A 373 -21.02 17.69 3.38
C LEU A 373 -21.60 18.85 4.19
#